data_e5aac0ec2c9d92687813bd23df937eae
#
_entry.id   e5aac0ec2c9d92687813bd23df937eae
#
_cell.length_a   1.000
_cell.length_b   1.000
_cell.length_c   1.000
_cell.angle_alpha   90.00
_cell.angle_beta   90.00
_cell.angle_gamma   90.00
#
_symmetry.space_group_name_H-M   'P 1'
#
loop_
_entity.id
_entity.type
_entity.pdbx_description
1 polymer ?
#
loop_
_entity_poly.entity_id
_entity_poly.type
_entity_poly.pdbx_seq_one_letter_code
_entity_poly.pdbx_strand_id
1 'polypeptide(L)'
;ATKKFVSDAATIDRDDTTQIVRLFDEGLPALKEVGEVFTTPAFDRLIAPKPPSVKVGLSIKGNLVEISPLADEVPPDEVGALLSSYRRRQRFHQLKDGTLVKLSGANLSTLDRLASDLDLSEQQLNSGLIELPGGRAFLLDGGLPDDGSDVVKDASFTEYIDDLKIIDPKSYEVPDSLKHILRPYQVEGFQWLNTLCDKGFGGILADEMGLGKSVQLIALLLSRYQRNAGEMGDGSLGPSLIVCPASLVYNWGAEFTKFAPSFNAVVVAGTKAERRTAIGRAFRADEPTVLITSYDLLRRDVDDYTANEQRFNVMALDEAQYIKNHTTKIAKAVKAVAADHRFALTGTPIENRLSELWSIFDFLMPGLLGSYKRFHERYELPISNARAADGSTA
;
A
#
# COMPACT_ATOMS: atom_id res chain seq x y z
N ALA A 1 -8.02 -66.62 36.94
CA ALA A 1 -7.28 -66.40 35.74
C ALA A 1 -6.44 -65.15 35.90
N THR A 2 -5.12 -65.30 36.06
CA THR A 2 -4.15 -64.24 36.24
C THR A 2 -3.94 -63.56 34.86
N LYS A 3 -4.41 -62.33 34.66
CA LYS A 3 -4.07 -61.52 33.46
C LYS A 3 -2.57 -61.23 33.57
N LYS A 4 -1.77 -61.83 32.66
CA LYS A 4 -0.41 -61.37 32.35
C LYS A 4 -0.48 -60.01 31.72
N PHE A 5 -0.01 -58.98 32.40
CA PHE A 5 0.29 -57.69 31.78
C PHE A 5 1.55 -57.85 30.94
N VAL A 6 1.42 -57.80 29.63
CA VAL A 6 2.58 -57.68 28.74
C VAL A 6 2.85 -56.18 28.64
N SER A 7 3.94 -55.71 29.20
CA SER A 7 4.40 -54.34 29.07
C SER A 7 5.32 -54.23 27.86
N ASP A 8 4.75 -54.09 26.66
CA ASP A 8 5.52 -53.61 25.51
C ASP A 8 5.39 -52.09 25.48
N ALA A 9 6.44 -51.40 25.92
CA ALA A 9 6.52 -49.95 25.83
C ALA A 9 7.16 -49.57 24.48
N ALA A 10 6.41 -48.91 23.62
CA ALA A 10 6.96 -48.22 22.48
C ALA A 10 7.22 -46.77 22.87
N THR A 11 8.43 -46.30 22.61
CA THR A 11 8.83 -44.88 22.81
C THR A 11 8.92 -44.18 21.48
N ILE A 12 8.32 -43.01 21.40
CA ILE A 12 8.47 -42.07 20.26
C ILE A 12 9.26 -40.88 20.79
N ASP A 13 10.30 -40.50 20.06
CA ASP A 13 11.07 -39.31 20.39
C ASP A 13 10.18 -38.06 20.28
N ARG A 14 10.30 -37.15 21.25
CA ARG A 14 9.51 -35.91 21.26
C ARG A 14 9.77 -35.02 20.04
N ASP A 15 10.94 -35.14 19.44
CA ASP A 15 11.34 -34.40 18.26
C ASP A 15 10.94 -35.10 16.96
N ASP A 16 10.47 -36.36 17.01
CA ASP A 16 9.96 -37.07 15.82
C ASP A 16 8.50 -36.73 15.52
N THR A 17 8.32 -35.53 15.00
CA THR A 17 7.00 -34.99 14.60
C THR A 17 6.24 -35.96 13.68
N THR A 18 6.93 -36.69 12.80
CA THR A 18 6.29 -37.61 11.86
C THR A 18 5.65 -38.80 12.56
N GLN A 19 6.33 -39.38 13.51
CA GLN A 19 5.78 -40.50 14.27
C GLN A 19 4.69 -40.06 15.25
N ILE A 20 4.83 -38.88 15.87
CA ILE A 20 3.80 -38.30 16.72
C ILE A 20 2.51 -38.08 15.94
N VAL A 21 2.59 -37.44 14.77
CA VAL A 21 1.45 -37.22 13.85
C VAL A 21 0.80 -38.53 13.46
N ARG A 22 1.60 -39.55 13.11
CA ARG A 22 1.08 -40.87 12.75
C ARG A 22 0.37 -41.56 13.94
N LEU A 23 0.90 -41.40 15.14
CA LEU A 23 0.24 -41.92 16.34
C LEU A 23 -1.15 -41.30 16.55
N PHE A 24 -1.27 -39.99 16.36
CA PHE A 24 -2.55 -39.27 16.53
C PHE A 24 -3.54 -39.49 15.37
N ASP A 25 -3.08 -39.56 14.15
CA ASP A 25 -3.98 -39.72 12.97
C ASP A 25 -4.40 -41.19 12.73
N GLU A 26 -3.51 -42.14 13.00
CA GLU A 26 -3.74 -43.57 12.70
C GLU A 26 -3.75 -44.43 13.97
N GLY A 27 -2.77 -44.24 14.86
CA GLY A 27 -2.54 -45.12 15.98
C GLY A 27 -3.62 -45.01 17.05
N LEU A 28 -3.93 -43.83 17.53
CA LEU A 28 -4.96 -43.60 18.57
C LEU A 28 -6.37 -44.01 18.13
N PRO A 29 -6.83 -43.66 16.90
CA PRO A 29 -8.11 -44.18 16.37
C PRO A 29 -8.15 -45.72 16.39
N ALA A 30 -7.11 -46.38 15.84
CA ALA A 30 -7.02 -47.84 15.82
C ALA A 30 -7.01 -48.46 17.20
N LEU A 31 -6.30 -47.86 18.19
CA LEU A 31 -6.28 -48.33 19.57
C LEU A 31 -7.65 -48.17 20.25
N LYS A 32 -8.38 -47.09 19.97
CA LYS A 32 -9.75 -46.87 20.50
C LYS A 32 -10.79 -47.87 19.97
N GLU A 33 -10.56 -48.44 18.77
CA GLU A 33 -11.44 -49.50 18.22
C GLU A 33 -11.24 -50.83 18.95
N VAL A 34 -10.04 -51.04 19.52
CA VAL A 34 -9.68 -52.33 20.16
C VAL A 34 -9.86 -52.29 21.66
N GLY A 35 -9.85 -51.09 22.30
CA GLY A 35 -9.96 -50.99 23.75
C GLY A 35 -10.04 -49.58 24.27
N GLU A 36 -10.11 -49.42 25.59
CA GLU A 36 -10.08 -48.12 26.23
C GLU A 36 -8.66 -47.54 26.22
N VAL A 37 -8.53 -46.28 25.77
CA VAL A 37 -7.25 -45.56 25.71
C VAL A 37 -7.26 -44.46 26.78
N PHE A 38 -6.29 -44.52 27.67
CA PHE A 38 -6.08 -43.51 28.71
C PHE A 38 -4.85 -42.68 28.33
N THR A 39 -5.01 -41.37 28.30
CA THR A 39 -3.96 -40.42 28.03
C THR A 39 -3.64 -39.59 29.28
N THR A 40 -2.46 -39.05 29.36
CA THR A 40 -2.08 -38.11 30.42
C THR A 40 -2.32 -36.68 29.96
N PRO A 41 -2.55 -35.72 30.90
CA PRO A 41 -2.68 -34.30 30.51
C PRO A 41 -1.48 -33.73 29.73
N ALA A 42 -0.28 -34.28 29.94
CA ALA A 42 0.92 -33.90 29.21
C ALA A 42 0.90 -34.41 27.77
N PHE A 43 0.34 -35.61 27.55
CA PHE A 43 0.17 -36.17 26.22
C PHE A 43 -0.92 -35.41 25.43
N ASP A 44 -2.03 -35.06 26.09
CA ASP A 44 -3.14 -34.33 25.46
C ASP A 44 -2.72 -32.93 25.01
N ARG A 45 -1.71 -32.33 25.66
CA ARG A 45 -1.14 -31.03 25.27
C ARG A 45 -0.19 -31.09 24.09
N LEU A 46 0.21 -32.26 23.62
CA LEU A 46 1.07 -32.40 22.45
C LEU A 46 0.37 -31.94 21.16
N ILE A 47 -0.96 -32.01 21.14
CA ILE A 47 -1.75 -31.51 20.00
C ILE A 47 -2.78 -30.50 20.51
N ALA A 48 -2.88 -29.38 19.85
CA ALA A 48 -3.90 -28.38 20.12
C ALA A 48 -5.31 -28.98 19.91
N PRO A 49 -6.24 -28.75 20.83
CA PRO A 49 -7.55 -29.43 20.86
C PRO A 49 -8.44 -29.01 19.66
N LYS A 50 -8.16 -27.86 19.09
CA LYS A 50 -8.91 -27.32 17.94
C LYS A 50 -7.96 -26.88 16.83
N PRO A 51 -8.42 -26.95 15.55
CA PRO A 51 -7.69 -26.31 14.46
C PRO A 51 -7.58 -24.79 14.71
N PRO A 52 -6.47 -24.15 14.34
CA PRO A 52 -6.27 -22.72 14.55
C PRO A 52 -7.22 -21.91 13.69
N SER A 53 -7.76 -20.86 14.30
CA SER A 53 -8.50 -19.80 13.60
C SER A 53 -7.78 -18.48 13.85
N VAL A 54 -7.45 -17.80 12.79
CA VAL A 54 -6.80 -16.48 12.88
C VAL A 54 -7.71 -15.45 12.25
N LYS A 55 -8.22 -14.55 13.08
CA LYS A 55 -8.95 -13.36 12.65
C LYS A 55 -7.99 -12.22 12.33
N VAL A 56 -8.45 -11.27 11.57
CA VAL A 56 -7.71 -10.06 11.24
C VAL A 56 -8.37 -8.87 11.93
N GLY A 57 -7.67 -8.26 12.88
CA GLY A 57 -8.08 -7.00 13.50
C GLY A 57 -7.62 -5.82 12.65
N LEU A 58 -8.50 -4.84 12.43
CA LEU A 58 -8.21 -3.58 11.73
C LEU A 58 -8.52 -2.41 12.65
N SER A 59 -7.55 -1.52 12.83
CA SER A 59 -7.67 -0.28 13.58
C SER A 59 -6.95 0.88 12.87
N ILE A 60 -7.24 2.11 13.30
CA ILE A 60 -6.57 3.31 12.81
C ILE A 60 -5.86 4.00 13.96
N LYS A 61 -4.60 4.38 13.72
CA LYS A 61 -3.82 5.19 14.64
C LYS A 61 -3.15 6.35 13.90
N GLY A 62 -3.66 7.55 14.13
CA GLY A 62 -3.24 8.69 13.32
C GLY A 62 -3.60 8.51 11.84
N ASN A 63 -2.62 8.50 10.96
CA ASN A 63 -2.81 8.26 9.51
C ASN A 63 -2.31 6.87 9.07
N LEU A 64 -2.23 5.91 9.99
CA LEU A 64 -1.81 4.54 9.72
C LEU A 64 -2.95 3.56 9.98
N VAL A 65 -3.09 2.57 9.11
CA VAL A 65 -3.91 1.39 9.37
C VAL A 65 -3.06 0.36 10.08
N GLU A 66 -3.50 -0.07 11.24
CA GLU A 66 -2.90 -1.17 11.99
C GLU A 66 -3.65 -2.46 11.68
N ILE A 67 -2.92 -3.50 11.30
CA ILE A 67 -3.43 -4.84 11.04
C ILE A 67 -2.84 -5.78 12.09
N SER A 68 -3.70 -6.44 12.84
CA SER A 68 -3.30 -7.37 13.89
C SER A 68 -3.86 -8.76 13.59
N PRO A 69 -3.01 -9.79 13.38
CA PRO A 69 -3.47 -11.17 13.40
C PRO A 69 -3.93 -11.55 14.81
N LEU A 70 -5.20 -11.89 14.97
CA LEU A 70 -5.81 -12.30 16.25
C LEU A 70 -5.99 -13.80 16.25
N ALA A 71 -5.12 -14.51 16.97
CA ALA A 71 -5.15 -15.96 17.12
C ALA A 71 -5.28 -16.32 18.58
N ASP A 72 -6.24 -17.17 18.93
CA ASP A 72 -6.44 -17.61 20.32
C ASP A 72 -5.49 -18.74 20.74
N GLU A 73 -5.07 -19.58 19.78
CA GLU A 73 -4.31 -20.82 20.05
C GLU A 73 -2.87 -20.78 19.50
N VAL A 74 -2.45 -19.66 18.89
CA VAL A 74 -1.13 -19.52 18.26
C VAL A 74 -0.48 -18.21 18.72
N PRO A 75 0.77 -18.25 19.22
CA PRO A 75 1.49 -17.03 19.56
C PRO A 75 1.62 -16.08 18.36
N PRO A 76 1.46 -14.77 18.56
CA PRO A 76 1.54 -13.80 17.46
C PRO A 76 2.84 -13.89 16.64
N ASP A 77 3.95 -14.22 17.30
CA ASP A 77 5.27 -14.36 16.68
C ASP A 77 5.48 -15.68 15.90
N GLU A 78 4.44 -16.50 15.79
CA GLU A 78 4.44 -17.76 15.04
C GLU A 78 3.39 -17.81 13.93
N VAL A 79 2.54 -16.79 13.83
CA VAL A 79 1.46 -16.72 12.82
C VAL A 79 1.99 -16.80 11.39
N GLY A 80 3.12 -16.16 11.09
CA GLY A 80 3.74 -16.20 9.76
C GLY A 80 4.25 -17.58 9.40
N ALA A 81 4.88 -18.30 10.36
CA ALA A 81 5.37 -19.66 10.18
C ALA A 81 4.20 -20.65 10.01
N LEU A 82 3.12 -20.46 10.78
CA LEU A 82 1.88 -21.23 10.65
C LEU A 82 1.29 -21.06 9.22
N LEU A 83 1.18 -19.81 8.74
CA LEU A 83 0.68 -19.52 7.41
C LEU A 83 1.56 -20.12 6.30
N SER A 84 2.88 -20.11 6.49
CA SER A 84 3.83 -20.75 5.57
C SER A 84 3.61 -22.27 5.49
N SER A 85 3.34 -22.93 6.61
CA SER A 85 3.00 -24.36 6.69
C SER A 85 1.64 -24.65 6.01
N TYR A 86 0.65 -23.79 6.23
CA TYR A 86 -0.66 -23.86 5.59
C TYR A 86 -0.55 -23.76 4.05
N ARG A 87 0.22 -22.81 3.54
CA ARG A 87 0.50 -22.65 2.09
C ARG A 87 1.19 -23.86 1.46
N ARG A 88 2.05 -24.53 2.22
CA ARG A 88 2.71 -25.79 1.82
C ARG A 88 1.80 -27.01 1.92
N ARG A 89 0.52 -26.83 2.35
CA ARG A 89 -0.46 -27.91 2.54
C ARG A 89 0.02 -28.99 3.52
N GLN A 90 0.77 -28.60 4.53
CA GLN A 90 1.16 -29.52 5.60
C GLN A 90 -0.08 -29.90 6.42
N ARG A 91 -0.09 -31.10 6.99
CA ARG A 91 -1.20 -31.54 7.85
C ARG A 91 -1.13 -30.95 9.25
N PHE A 92 0.07 -30.72 9.74
CA PHE A 92 0.35 -30.19 11.07
C PHE A 92 1.44 -29.11 10.98
N HIS A 93 1.41 -28.21 11.93
CA HIS A 93 2.47 -27.24 12.20
C HIS A 93 2.92 -27.41 13.64
N GLN A 94 4.23 -27.40 13.91
CA GLN A 94 4.78 -27.47 15.26
C GLN A 94 5.13 -26.07 15.73
N LEU A 95 4.54 -25.68 16.86
CA LEU A 95 4.88 -24.43 17.53
C LEU A 95 6.22 -24.54 18.25
N LYS A 96 6.84 -23.41 18.61
CA LYS A 96 8.13 -23.36 19.31
C LYS A 96 8.12 -24.06 20.66
N ASP A 97 6.97 -24.16 21.33
CA ASP A 97 6.79 -24.89 22.60
C ASP A 97 6.68 -26.41 22.39
N GLY A 98 6.67 -26.86 21.15
CA GLY A 98 6.55 -28.26 20.76
C GLY A 98 5.11 -28.74 20.53
N THR A 99 4.10 -27.90 20.75
CA THR A 99 2.69 -28.23 20.49
C THR A 99 2.44 -28.38 18.97
N LEU A 100 1.76 -29.45 18.59
CA LEU A 100 1.34 -29.68 17.21
C LEU A 100 -0.06 -29.12 16.99
N VAL A 101 -0.17 -28.29 15.94
CA VAL A 101 -1.42 -27.65 15.53
C VAL A 101 -1.91 -28.30 14.25
N LYS A 102 -3.14 -28.80 14.24
CA LYS A 102 -3.73 -29.45 13.07
C LYS A 102 -4.19 -28.40 12.06
N LEU A 103 -3.66 -28.46 10.84
CA LEU A 103 -3.99 -27.50 9.77
C LEU A 103 -5.22 -27.90 8.94
N SER A 104 -5.65 -29.19 9.02
CA SER A 104 -6.91 -29.60 8.41
C SER A 104 -8.09 -29.01 9.18
N GLY A 105 -8.88 -28.15 8.53
CA GLY A 105 -9.96 -27.38 9.16
C GLY A 105 -9.51 -26.05 9.78
N ALA A 106 -8.24 -25.66 9.62
CA ALA A 106 -7.77 -24.35 10.03
C ALA A 106 -8.43 -23.24 9.19
N ASN A 107 -8.88 -22.17 9.88
CA ASN A 107 -9.41 -20.98 9.21
C ASN A 107 -8.32 -19.91 9.10
N LEU A 108 -7.57 -19.98 7.99
CA LEU A 108 -6.46 -19.08 7.65
C LEU A 108 -6.66 -18.40 6.28
N SER A 109 -7.79 -18.64 5.62
CA SER A 109 -8.04 -18.19 4.25
C SER A 109 -8.02 -16.66 4.12
N THR A 110 -8.62 -15.96 5.08
CA THR A 110 -8.67 -14.49 5.11
C THR A 110 -7.29 -13.90 5.35
N LEU A 111 -6.53 -14.45 6.30
CA LEU A 111 -5.15 -14.03 6.54
C LEU A 111 -4.25 -14.34 5.34
N ASP A 112 -4.41 -15.50 4.70
CA ASP A 112 -3.65 -15.88 3.50
C ASP A 112 -3.91 -14.92 2.34
N ARG A 113 -5.18 -14.58 2.11
CA ARG A 113 -5.58 -13.62 1.10
C ARG A 113 -5.00 -12.23 1.39
N LEU A 114 -5.16 -11.73 2.62
CA LEU A 114 -4.64 -10.44 3.04
C LEU A 114 -3.11 -10.39 2.95
N ALA A 115 -2.41 -11.37 3.51
CA ALA A 115 -0.96 -11.45 3.43
C ALA A 115 -0.48 -11.52 1.98
N SER A 116 -1.28 -12.18 1.17
CA SER A 116 -1.07 -12.26 -0.25
C SER A 116 -1.35 -10.92 -0.94
N ASP A 117 -2.45 -10.24 -0.69
CA ASP A 117 -2.84 -8.99 -1.36
C ASP A 117 -1.92 -7.81 -0.98
N LEU A 118 -1.35 -7.83 0.20
CA LEU A 118 -0.43 -6.81 0.70
C LEU A 118 1.06 -7.17 0.53
N ASP A 119 1.35 -8.35 -0.01
CA ASP A 119 2.72 -8.89 -0.17
C ASP A 119 3.51 -8.94 1.16
N LEU A 120 2.81 -9.37 2.23
CA LEU A 120 3.40 -9.45 3.56
C LEU A 120 4.37 -10.61 3.68
N SER A 121 5.55 -10.32 4.21
CA SER A 121 6.56 -11.31 4.55
C SER A 121 6.17 -12.06 5.84
N GLU A 122 6.75 -13.25 6.03
CA GLU A 122 6.61 -14.01 7.27
C GLU A 122 7.07 -13.20 8.50
N GLN A 123 8.14 -12.42 8.35
CA GLN A 123 8.65 -11.57 9.42
C GLN A 123 7.66 -10.47 9.83
N GLN A 124 6.98 -9.85 8.86
CA GLN A 124 5.95 -8.84 9.14
C GLN A 124 4.72 -9.46 9.82
N LEU A 125 4.31 -10.66 9.42
CA LEU A 125 3.22 -11.37 10.08
C LEU A 125 3.57 -11.77 11.51
N ASN A 126 4.83 -12.12 11.77
CA ASN A 126 5.34 -12.48 13.10
C ASN A 126 5.58 -11.27 14.02
N SER A 127 5.53 -10.03 13.50
CA SER A 127 5.62 -8.84 14.35
C SER A 127 4.37 -8.61 15.21
N GLY A 128 3.27 -9.29 14.89
CA GLY A 128 2.00 -9.16 15.61
C GLY A 128 1.23 -7.87 15.32
N LEU A 129 1.88 -6.86 14.73
CA LEU A 129 1.29 -5.60 14.31
C LEU A 129 1.92 -5.15 12.99
N ILE A 130 1.07 -4.85 12.00
CA ILE A 130 1.49 -4.39 10.68
C ILE A 130 0.89 -3.02 10.46
N GLU A 131 1.74 -2.02 10.25
CA GLU A 131 1.33 -0.65 9.98
C GLU A 131 1.39 -0.35 8.48
N LEU A 132 0.31 0.20 7.92
CA LEU A 132 0.20 0.61 6.53
C LEU A 132 -0.31 2.05 6.44
N PRO A 133 0.02 2.80 5.36
CA PRO A 133 -0.57 4.11 5.12
C PRO A 133 -2.10 4.07 5.12
N GLY A 134 -2.75 5.07 5.74
CA GLY A 134 -4.20 5.15 5.92
C GLY A 134 -5.00 5.04 4.63
N GLY A 135 -4.49 5.52 3.51
CA GLY A 135 -5.12 5.35 2.19
C GLY A 135 -5.37 3.90 1.78
N ARG A 136 -4.68 2.92 2.40
CA ARG A 136 -4.95 1.49 2.18
C ARG A 136 -6.19 0.96 2.90
N ALA A 137 -6.75 1.70 3.83
CA ALA A 137 -7.99 1.32 4.52
C ALA A 137 -9.12 1.02 3.53
N PHE A 138 -9.23 1.78 2.44
CA PHE A 138 -10.23 1.58 1.40
C PHE A 138 -10.12 0.22 0.71
N LEU A 139 -8.90 -0.25 0.44
CA LEU A 139 -8.67 -1.58 -0.12
C LEU A 139 -9.03 -2.70 0.84
N LEU A 140 -8.72 -2.48 2.12
CA LEU A 140 -9.04 -3.43 3.17
C LEU A 140 -10.54 -3.51 3.41
N ASP A 141 -11.25 -2.36 3.35
CA ASP A 141 -12.70 -2.31 3.52
C ASP A 141 -13.44 -3.02 2.37
N GLY A 142 -13.07 -2.75 1.12
CA GLY A 142 -13.70 -3.36 -0.06
C GLY A 142 -13.15 -4.72 -0.46
N GLY A 143 -11.98 -5.11 0.01
CA GLY A 143 -11.27 -6.32 -0.41
C GLY A 143 -11.45 -7.53 0.50
N LEU A 144 -11.87 -7.34 1.74
CA LEU A 144 -12.06 -8.42 2.71
C LEU A 144 -13.53 -8.89 2.75
N PRO A 145 -13.80 -10.16 3.10
CA PRO A 145 -15.18 -10.65 3.23
C PRO A 145 -15.93 -9.85 4.30
N ASP A 146 -17.13 -9.46 3.99
CA ASP A 146 -17.99 -8.68 4.91
C ASP A 146 -18.90 -9.57 5.76
N ASP A 147 -18.64 -10.89 5.79
CA ASP A 147 -19.42 -11.88 6.53
C ASP A 147 -19.17 -11.87 8.05
N GLY A 148 -18.32 -10.97 8.53
CA GLY A 148 -18.10 -10.68 9.94
C GLY A 148 -17.39 -11.77 10.76
N SER A 149 -17.03 -12.91 10.15
CA SER A 149 -16.49 -14.04 10.87
C SER A 149 -14.97 -13.93 11.13
N ASP A 150 -14.21 -13.42 10.16
CA ASP A 150 -12.75 -13.47 10.16
C ASP A 150 -12.08 -12.11 10.24
N VAL A 151 -12.83 -11.01 10.13
CA VAL A 151 -12.34 -9.64 10.19
C VAL A 151 -13.02 -8.87 11.31
N VAL A 152 -12.22 -8.28 12.17
CA VAL A 152 -12.69 -7.43 13.27
C VAL A 152 -12.27 -5.99 12.96
N LYS A 153 -13.22 -5.17 12.53
CA LYS A 153 -13.04 -3.73 12.33
C LYS A 153 -13.37 -3.03 13.65
N ASP A 154 -12.44 -2.27 14.21
CA ASP A 154 -12.75 -1.47 15.38
C ASP A 154 -13.51 -0.17 15.02
N ALA A 155 -13.94 0.57 16.04
CA ALA A 155 -14.66 1.84 15.84
C ALA A 155 -13.80 2.86 15.07
N SER A 156 -12.51 2.94 15.38
CA SER A 156 -11.60 3.90 14.74
C SER A 156 -11.43 3.65 13.25
N PHE A 157 -11.37 2.38 12.84
CA PHE A 157 -11.32 1.99 11.43
C PHE A 157 -12.62 2.33 10.70
N THR A 158 -13.76 2.03 11.33
CA THR A 158 -15.08 2.29 10.73
C THR A 158 -15.32 3.79 10.57
N GLU A 159 -15.05 4.58 11.59
CA GLU A 159 -15.14 6.04 11.55
C GLU A 159 -14.24 6.66 10.49
N TYR A 160 -13.00 6.16 10.36
CA TYR A 160 -12.05 6.61 9.34
C TYR A 160 -12.55 6.32 7.92
N ILE A 161 -13.08 5.12 7.67
CA ILE A 161 -13.67 4.75 6.37
C ILE A 161 -14.88 5.63 6.06
N ASP A 162 -15.75 5.86 7.02
CA ASP A 162 -16.92 6.71 6.82
C ASP A 162 -16.52 8.17 6.57
N ASP A 163 -15.52 8.68 7.29
CA ASP A 163 -14.95 10.00 7.03
C ASP A 163 -14.31 10.10 5.63
N LEU A 164 -13.63 9.04 5.17
CA LEU A 164 -13.11 8.99 3.80
C LEU A 164 -14.22 9.02 2.73
N LYS A 165 -15.40 8.50 3.03
CA LYS A 165 -16.57 8.52 2.12
C LYS A 165 -17.25 9.89 2.09
N ILE A 166 -17.13 10.67 3.16
CA ILE A 166 -17.67 12.03 3.24
C ILE A 166 -16.69 12.98 2.55
N ILE A 167 -16.97 13.28 1.29
CA ILE A 167 -16.22 14.26 0.50
C ILE A 167 -17.14 15.46 0.28
N ASP A 168 -16.86 16.58 0.92
CA ASP A 168 -17.45 17.89 0.57
C ASP A 168 -16.41 18.73 -0.20
N PRO A 169 -16.35 18.62 -1.54
CA PRO A 169 -15.42 19.40 -2.34
C PRO A 169 -15.60 20.91 -2.18
N LYS A 170 -16.81 21.36 -1.82
CA LYS A 170 -17.14 22.79 -1.69
C LYS A 170 -16.50 23.47 -0.47
N SER A 171 -15.93 22.70 0.45
CA SER A 171 -15.19 23.24 1.60
C SER A 171 -13.89 23.95 1.21
N TYR A 172 -13.38 23.73 -0.02
CA TYR A 172 -12.15 24.36 -0.47
C TYR A 172 -12.43 25.61 -1.30
N GLU A 173 -12.06 26.78 -0.77
CA GLU A 173 -12.15 28.04 -1.48
C GLU A 173 -10.96 28.21 -2.43
N VAL A 174 -11.27 28.66 -3.65
CA VAL A 174 -10.24 29.03 -4.63
C VAL A 174 -9.45 30.24 -4.11
N PRO A 175 -8.11 30.23 -4.17
CA PRO A 175 -7.31 31.41 -3.82
C PRO A 175 -7.80 32.69 -4.53
N ASP A 176 -7.86 33.81 -3.81
CA ASP A 176 -8.45 35.05 -4.31
C ASP A 176 -7.88 35.52 -5.65
N SER A 177 -6.56 35.34 -5.85
CA SER A 177 -5.87 35.68 -7.10
C SER A 177 -6.34 34.86 -8.30
N LEU A 178 -6.98 33.69 -8.08
CA LEU A 178 -7.41 32.77 -9.12
C LEU A 178 -8.94 32.67 -9.27
N LYS A 179 -9.73 33.28 -8.38
CA LYS A 179 -11.21 33.21 -8.39
C LYS A 179 -11.83 33.62 -9.72
N HIS A 180 -11.24 34.61 -10.43
CA HIS A 180 -11.72 35.08 -11.72
C HIS A 180 -11.02 34.44 -12.93
N ILE A 181 -10.06 33.55 -12.69
CA ILE A 181 -9.25 32.91 -13.72
C ILE A 181 -9.74 31.48 -13.98
N LEU A 182 -10.05 30.74 -12.90
CA LEU A 182 -10.49 29.35 -13.01
C LEU A 182 -11.90 29.26 -13.60
N ARG A 183 -12.06 28.36 -14.56
CA ARG A 183 -13.38 27.97 -15.09
C ARG A 183 -14.08 27.03 -14.11
N PRO A 184 -15.43 26.88 -14.17
CA PRO A 184 -16.16 26.03 -13.23
C PRO A 184 -15.60 24.61 -13.09
N TYR A 185 -15.29 23.91 -14.18
CA TYR A 185 -14.70 22.56 -14.13
C TYR A 185 -13.29 22.55 -13.54
N GLN A 186 -12.51 23.64 -13.70
CA GLN A 186 -11.20 23.76 -13.06
C GLN A 186 -11.31 23.99 -11.56
N VAL A 187 -12.37 24.63 -11.11
CA VAL A 187 -12.71 24.74 -9.69
C VAL A 187 -13.03 23.37 -9.12
N GLU A 188 -13.84 22.58 -9.81
CA GLU A 188 -14.14 21.20 -9.41
C GLU A 188 -12.86 20.33 -9.32
N GLY A 189 -11.98 20.42 -10.31
CA GLY A 189 -10.70 19.72 -10.32
C GLY A 189 -9.78 20.16 -9.19
N PHE A 190 -9.70 21.47 -8.92
CA PHE A 190 -8.98 22.04 -7.78
C PHE A 190 -9.50 21.52 -6.44
N GLN A 191 -10.82 21.51 -6.24
CA GLN A 191 -11.47 21.02 -5.04
C GLN A 191 -11.21 19.52 -4.84
N TRP A 192 -11.31 18.75 -5.92
CA TRP A 192 -11.00 17.33 -5.92
C TRP A 192 -9.54 17.05 -5.54
N LEU A 193 -8.57 17.79 -6.11
CA LEU A 193 -7.15 17.66 -5.75
C LEU A 193 -6.90 17.96 -4.27
N ASN A 194 -7.52 19.00 -3.70
CA ASN A 194 -7.43 19.31 -2.27
C ASN A 194 -8.00 18.18 -1.41
N THR A 195 -9.17 17.65 -1.79
CA THR A 195 -9.79 16.52 -1.10
C THR A 195 -8.86 15.31 -1.05
N LEU A 196 -8.22 14.97 -2.19
CA LEU A 196 -7.25 13.88 -2.23
C LEU A 196 -6.07 14.12 -1.30
N CYS A 197 -5.53 15.36 -1.28
CA CYS A 197 -4.46 15.70 -0.36
C CYS A 197 -4.86 15.47 1.11
N ASP A 198 -5.99 16.01 1.53
CA ASP A 198 -6.41 15.96 2.92
C ASP A 198 -6.82 14.56 3.38
N LYS A 199 -7.22 13.69 2.44
CA LYS A 199 -7.49 12.27 2.68
C LYS A 199 -6.24 11.36 2.45
N GLY A 200 -5.08 11.94 2.15
CA GLY A 200 -3.82 11.18 1.95
C GLY A 200 -3.77 10.35 0.66
N PHE A 201 -4.56 10.70 -0.33
CA PHE A 201 -4.57 10.04 -1.64
C PHE A 201 -3.74 10.79 -2.67
N GLY A 202 -3.16 10.04 -3.61
CA GLY A 202 -2.71 10.55 -4.89
C GLY A 202 -3.80 10.42 -5.94
N GLY A 203 -3.67 11.15 -7.05
CA GLY A 203 -4.68 11.11 -8.10
C GLY A 203 -4.17 11.42 -9.51
N ILE A 204 -4.97 11.02 -10.51
CA ILE A 204 -4.73 11.31 -11.92
C ILE A 204 -5.70 12.41 -12.34
N LEU A 205 -5.18 13.59 -12.73
CA LEU A 205 -5.98 14.60 -13.39
C LEU A 205 -5.95 14.31 -14.90
N ALA A 206 -7.03 13.70 -15.39
CA ALA A 206 -7.12 13.11 -16.72
C ALA A 206 -7.86 14.00 -17.73
N ASP A 207 -7.92 15.31 -17.49
CA ASP A 207 -8.50 16.26 -18.43
C ASP A 207 -7.78 16.21 -19.80
N GLU A 208 -8.50 16.51 -20.87
CA GLU A 208 -7.91 16.61 -22.21
C GLU A 208 -6.80 17.68 -22.28
N MET A 209 -5.95 17.58 -23.31
CA MET A 209 -4.91 18.58 -23.54
C MET A 209 -5.54 19.98 -23.75
N GLY A 210 -4.89 21.00 -23.17
CA GLY A 210 -5.36 22.39 -23.29
C GLY A 210 -6.43 22.82 -22.30
N LEU A 211 -6.97 21.93 -21.48
CA LEU A 211 -7.99 22.27 -20.48
C LEU A 211 -7.42 22.87 -19.18
N GLY A 212 -6.12 23.17 -19.15
CA GLY A 212 -5.51 23.89 -18.02
C GLY A 212 -5.32 23.04 -16.77
N LYS A 213 -4.82 21.81 -16.92
CA LYS A 213 -4.41 20.97 -15.79
C LYS A 213 -3.37 21.65 -14.89
N SER A 214 -2.44 22.40 -15.50
CA SER A 214 -1.39 23.11 -14.77
C SER A 214 -1.94 24.20 -13.85
N VAL A 215 -2.90 25.00 -14.27
CA VAL A 215 -3.47 26.03 -13.40
C VAL A 215 -4.28 25.43 -12.24
N GLN A 216 -4.89 24.27 -12.40
CA GLN A 216 -5.57 23.56 -11.32
C GLN A 216 -4.56 23.08 -10.27
N LEU A 217 -3.41 22.52 -10.70
CA LEU A 217 -2.34 22.12 -9.79
C LEU A 217 -1.69 23.32 -9.11
N ILE A 218 -1.44 24.43 -9.84
CA ILE A 218 -0.92 25.68 -9.26
C ILE A 218 -1.88 26.22 -8.20
N ALA A 219 -3.19 26.18 -8.45
CA ALA A 219 -4.20 26.57 -7.47
C ALA A 219 -4.17 25.71 -6.21
N LEU A 220 -4.00 24.38 -6.37
CA LEU A 220 -3.80 23.47 -5.24
C LEU A 220 -2.60 23.89 -4.39
N LEU A 221 -1.43 24.08 -5.01
CA LEU A 221 -0.20 24.41 -4.30
C LEU A 221 -0.35 25.76 -3.56
N LEU A 222 -0.94 26.73 -4.21
CA LEU A 222 -1.19 28.06 -3.60
C LEU A 222 -2.16 27.97 -2.41
N SER A 223 -3.28 27.25 -2.55
CA SER A 223 -4.25 27.04 -1.48
C SER A 223 -3.62 26.33 -0.27
N ARG A 224 -2.86 25.27 -0.49
CA ARG A 224 -2.19 24.53 0.59
C ARG A 224 -1.19 25.40 1.34
N TYR A 225 -0.39 26.17 0.63
CA TYR A 225 0.54 27.10 1.25
C TYR A 225 -0.18 28.15 2.10
N GLN A 226 -1.25 28.76 1.58
CA GLN A 226 -2.03 29.78 2.30
C GLN A 226 -2.71 29.22 3.57
N ARG A 227 -3.27 28.01 3.48
CA ARG A 227 -3.88 27.33 4.65
C ARG A 227 -2.84 27.04 5.73
N ASN A 228 -1.68 26.49 5.36
CA ASN A 228 -0.63 26.18 6.33
C ASN A 228 -0.08 27.43 7.03
N ALA A 229 0.08 28.53 6.30
CA ALA A 229 0.53 29.80 6.87
C ALA A 229 -0.48 30.40 7.86
N GLY A 230 -1.79 30.10 7.69
CA GLY A 230 -2.86 30.56 8.58
C GLY A 230 -3.03 29.73 9.86
N GLU A 231 -2.86 28.42 9.78
CA GLU A 231 -3.21 27.49 10.86
C GLU A 231 -2.06 27.16 11.83
N MET A 232 -0.83 27.10 11.36
CA MET A 232 0.31 26.55 12.12
C MET A 232 1.41 27.55 12.51
N GLY A 233 1.39 28.76 12.01
CA GLY A 233 2.32 29.82 12.45
C GLY A 233 3.80 29.65 12.10
N ASP A 234 4.28 28.47 11.68
CA ASP A 234 5.67 28.24 11.30
C ASP A 234 5.91 28.02 9.80
N GLY A 235 4.85 27.93 9.00
CA GLY A 235 4.87 28.03 7.53
C GLY A 235 5.72 27.01 6.78
N SER A 236 6.23 26.00 7.45
CA SER A 236 7.24 25.07 6.90
C SER A 236 6.63 23.90 6.13
N LEU A 237 5.92 24.18 5.01
CA LEU A 237 5.70 23.14 4.00
C LEU A 237 7.01 22.97 3.22
N GLY A 238 7.47 21.72 3.09
CA GLY A 238 8.59 21.40 2.21
C GLY A 238 8.33 21.86 0.76
N PRO A 239 9.39 21.96 -0.07
CA PRO A 239 9.23 22.36 -1.46
C PRO A 239 8.34 21.39 -2.23
N SER A 240 7.76 21.84 -3.34
CA SER A 240 7.05 20.99 -4.30
C SER A 240 7.94 20.68 -5.51
N LEU A 241 7.63 19.58 -6.22
CA LEU A 241 8.38 19.13 -7.39
C LEU A 241 7.44 18.87 -8.57
N ILE A 242 7.73 19.50 -9.70
CA ILE A 242 7.06 19.22 -10.97
C ILE A 242 8.06 18.56 -11.91
N VAL A 243 7.69 17.39 -12.43
CA VAL A 243 8.44 16.64 -13.43
C VAL A 243 7.65 16.64 -14.73
N CYS A 244 8.22 17.17 -15.79
CA CYS A 244 7.55 17.32 -17.08
C CYS A 244 8.48 16.98 -18.25
N PRO A 245 7.97 16.89 -19.49
CA PRO A 245 8.82 16.86 -20.68
C PRO A 245 9.77 18.06 -20.75
N ALA A 246 10.98 17.85 -21.25
CA ALA A 246 12.01 18.90 -21.30
C ALA A 246 11.54 20.18 -22.02
N SER A 247 10.67 20.05 -23.02
CA SER A 247 10.08 21.18 -23.76
C SER A 247 9.13 22.04 -22.94
N LEU A 248 8.58 21.51 -21.83
CA LEU A 248 7.58 22.19 -21.00
C LEU A 248 8.15 22.82 -19.73
N VAL A 249 9.42 22.58 -19.41
CA VAL A 249 10.04 23.05 -18.16
C VAL A 249 9.94 24.58 -18.01
N TYR A 250 10.28 25.34 -19.03
CA TYR A 250 10.19 26.80 -18.98
C TYR A 250 8.75 27.31 -19.05
N ASN A 251 7.86 26.57 -19.71
CA ASN A 251 6.44 26.91 -19.72
C ASN A 251 5.82 26.82 -18.32
N TRP A 252 6.16 25.78 -17.56
CA TRP A 252 5.75 25.66 -16.17
C TRP A 252 6.26 26.83 -15.31
N GLY A 253 7.53 27.25 -15.49
CA GLY A 253 8.07 28.43 -14.81
C GLY A 253 7.29 29.70 -15.13
N ALA A 254 6.95 29.92 -16.40
CA ALA A 254 6.15 31.06 -16.83
C ALA A 254 4.71 31.02 -16.27
N GLU A 255 4.10 29.85 -16.18
CA GLU A 255 2.76 29.69 -15.58
C GLU A 255 2.76 30.00 -14.07
N PHE A 256 3.79 29.59 -13.32
CA PHE A 256 3.94 30.00 -11.92
C PHE A 256 4.10 31.52 -11.79
N THR A 257 4.94 32.14 -12.59
CA THR A 257 5.10 33.59 -12.59
C THR A 257 3.76 34.32 -12.84
N LYS A 258 2.92 33.74 -13.69
CA LYS A 258 1.62 34.31 -14.05
C LYS A 258 0.55 34.08 -13.00
N PHE A 259 0.42 32.88 -12.45
CA PHE A 259 -0.72 32.43 -11.64
C PHE A 259 -0.43 32.41 -10.13
N ALA A 260 0.83 32.21 -9.76
CA ALA A 260 1.28 32.16 -8.36
C ALA A 260 2.63 32.87 -8.16
N PRO A 261 2.69 34.20 -8.38
CA PRO A 261 3.96 34.96 -8.30
C PRO A 261 4.59 34.97 -6.92
N SER A 262 3.89 34.53 -5.88
CA SER A 262 4.41 34.35 -4.53
C SER A 262 5.29 33.09 -4.39
N PHE A 263 5.27 32.19 -5.37
CA PHE A 263 6.14 31.03 -5.38
C PHE A 263 7.50 31.32 -6.02
N ASN A 264 8.56 30.86 -5.38
CA ASN A 264 9.88 30.76 -5.99
C ASN A 264 9.91 29.55 -6.92
N ALA A 265 9.63 29.76 -8.19
CA ALA A 265 9.64 28.73 -9.22
C ALA A 265 11.06 28.53 -9.79
N VAL A 266 11.72 27.47 -9.40
CA VAL A 266 13.11 27.19 -9.76
C VAL A 266 13.18 26.14 -10.86
N VAL A 267 13.58 26.56 -12.06
CA VAL A 267 13.89 25.64 -13.15
C VAL A 267 15.22 24.95 -12.89
N VAL A 268 15.22 23.65 -12.68
CA VAL A 268 16.42 22.84 -12.42
C VAL A 268 17.06 22.47 -13.77
N ALA A 269 17.96 23.32 -14.23
CA ALA A 269 18.66 23.19 -15.51
C ALA A 269 20.15 23.57 -15.37
N GLY A 270 20.91 23.49 -16.45
CA GLY A 270 22.33 23.84 -16.48
C GLY A 270 23.26 22.65 -16.15
N THR A 271 24.43 22.95 -15.57
CA THR A 271 25.43 21.96 -15.16
C THR A 271 24.95 21.13 -13.95
N LYS A 272 25.55 19.95 -13.73
CA LYS A 272 25.21 19.10 -12.57
C LYS A 272 25.40 19.84 -11.23
N ALA A 273 26.43 20.68 -11.12
CA ALA A 273 26.71 21.43 -9.90
C ALA A 273 25.63 22.50 -9.62
N GLU A 274 25.17 23.21 -10.67
CA GLU A 274 24.09 24.19 -10.55
C GLU A 274 22.80 23.53 -10.13
N ARG A 275 22.42 22.41 -10.77
CA ARG A 275 21.22 21.66 -10.43
C ARG A 275 21.22 21.15 -9.00
N ARG A 276 22.34 20.54 -8.56
CA ARG A 276 22.52 20.09 -7.16
C ARG A 276 22.37 21.26 -6.18
N THR A 277 22.95 22.41 -6.49
CA THR A 277 22.84 23.60 -5.65
C THR A 277 21.37 24.09 -5.58
N ALA A 278 20.66 24.10 -6.72
CA ALA A 278 19.26 24.51 -6.78
C ALA A 278 18.38 23.59 -5.92
N ILE A 279 18.55 22.25 -6.03
CA ILE A 279 17.83 21.26 -5.23
C ILE A 279 18.10 21.50 -3.73
N GLY A 280 19.37 21.58 -3.33
CA GLY A 280 19.72 21.76 -1.92
C GLY A 280 19.27 23.10 -1.33
N ARG A 281 19.13 24.16 -2.13
CA ARG A 281 18.58 25.45 -1.69
C ARG A 281 17.08 25.39 -1.46
N ALA A 282 16.33 24.68 -2.30
CA ALA A 282 14.88 24.56 -2.19
C ALA A 282 14.44 23.99 -0.83
N PHE A 283 15.17 23.03 -0.29
CA PHE A 283 14.87 22.43 1.02
C PHE A 283 15.29 23.31 2.22
N ARG A 284 15.94 24.43 1.98
CA ARG A 284 16.37 25.40 3.03
C ARG A 284 15.65 26.74 2.87
N ALA A 285 14.78 26.86 1.87
CA ALA A 285 14.07 28.10 1.60
C ALA A 285 12.93 28.28 2.61
N ASP A 286 12.80 29.46 3.16
CA ASP A 286 11.68 29.84 4.01
C ASP A 286 10.45 30.26 3.20
N GLU A 287 10.63 30.52 1.90
CA GLU A 287 9.59 30.89 0.97
C GLU A 287 8.99 29.69 0.22
N PRO A 288 7.74 29.75 -0.21
CA PRO A 288 7.11 28.68 -0.98
C PRO A 288 7.88 28.43 -2.25
N THR A 289 8.50 27.25 -2.34
CA THR A 289 9.39 26.91 -3.46
C THR A 289 8.85 25.72 -4.25
N VAL A 290 8.91 25.82 -5.56
CA VAL A 290 8.65 24.70 -6.48
C VAL A 290 9.82 24.45 -7.39
N LEU A 291 10.33 23.24 -7.41
CA LEU A 291 11.32 22.79 -8.39
C LEU A 291 10.62 22.27 -9.64
N ILE A 292 11.10 22.66 -10.79
CA ILE A 292 10.61 22.23 -12.08
C ILE A 292 11.74 21.57 -12.86
N THR A 293 11.60 20.30 -13.21
CA THR A 293 12.65 19.54 -13.89
C THR A 293 12.10 18.63 -14.96
N SER A 294 12.98 18.13 -15.83
CA SER A 294 12.59 17.12 -16.81
C SER A 294 12.82 15.69 -16.31
N TYR A 295 12.07 14.73 -16.87
CA TYR A 295 12.23 13.30 -16.57
C TYR A 295 13.68 12.82 -16.71
N ASP A 296 14.39 13.26 -17.75
CA ASP A 296 15.77 12.86 -17.98
C ASP A 296 16.74 13.48 -16.98
N LEU A 297 16.56 14.73 -16.57
CA LEU A 297 17.39 15.38 -15.56
C LEU A 297 17.13 14.76 -14.19
N LEU A 298 15.87 14.55 -13.80
CA LEU A 298 15.56 13.86 -12.55
C LEU A 298 16.22 12.48 -12.51
N ARG A 299 16.14 11.68 -13.57
CA ARG A 299 16.78 10.36 -13.64
C ARG A 299 18.30 10.43 -13.49
N ARG A 300 18.94 11.48 -14.01
CA ARG A 300 20.41 11.67 -13.88
C ARG A 300 20.84 12.10 -12.50
N ASP A 301 19.99 12.85 -11.82
CA ASP A 301 20.30 13.51 -10.54
C ASP A 301 19.49 12.90 -9.38
N VAL A 302 18.95 11.69 -9.53
CA VAL A 302 18.05 11.05 -8.54
C VAL A 302 18.65 11.02 -7.14
N ASP A 303 19.96 10.81 -7.01
CA ASP A 303 20.67 10.79 -5.74
C ASP A 303 20.58 12.15 -5.00
N ASP A 304 20.56 13.26 -5.75
CA ASP A 304 20.43 14.60 -5.17
C ASP A 304 19.00 14.87 -4.68
N TYR A 305 17.96 14.25 -5.30
CA TYR A 305 16.55 14.35 -4.89
C TYR A 305 16.19 13.41 -3.72
N THR A 306 16.97 12.36 -3.51
CA THR A 306 16.74 11.37 -2.44
C THR A 306 17.70 11.51 -1.27
N ALA A 307 18.62 12.50 -1.32
CA ALA A 307 19.60 12.72 -0.29
C ALA A 307 18.94 13.14 1.04
N ASN A 308 19.55 12.72 2.18
CA ASN A 308 19.18 13.17 3.53
C ASN A 308 17.70 12.94 3.90
N GLU A 309 17.04 11.90 3.39
CA GLU A 309 15.64 11.59 3.64
C GLU A 309 14.68 12.76 3.32
N GLN A 310 15.08 13.64 2.40
CA GLN A 310 14.32 14.81 1.98
C GLN A 310 12.99 14.36 1.37
N ARG A 311 11.94 15.11 1.71
CA ARG A 311 10.58 14.81 1.25
C ARG A 311 9.94 16.07 0.68
N PHE A 312 9.35 15.96 -0.49
CA PHE A 312 8.57 17.02 -1.10
C PHE A 312 7.15 17.05 -0.53
N ASN A 313 6.56 18.23 -0.40
CA ASN A 313 5.15 18.35 -0.02
C ASN A 313 4.25 17.76 -1.11
N VAL A 314 4.38 18.25 -2.33
CA VAL A 314 3.65 17.75 -3.50
C VAL A 314 4.64 17.42 -4.61
N MET A 315 4.50 16.24 -5.20
CA MET A 315 5.19 15.86 -6.43
C MET A 315 4.16 15.61 -7.53
N ALA A 316 4.28 16.32 -8.64
CA ALA A 316 3.40 16.17 -9.78
C ALA A 316 4.18 15.78 -11.04
N LEU A 317 3.62 14.84 -11.80
CA LEU A 317 4.12 14.41 -13.08
C LEU A 317 3.23 14.98 -14.19
N ASP A 318 3.77 15.80 -15.06
CA ASP A 318 3.09 16.22 -16.27
C ASP A 318 3.43 15.27 -17.42
N GLU A 319 2.44 14.95 -18.25
CA GLU A 319 2.53 13.89 -19.25
C GLU A 319 2.97 12.56 -18.63
N ALA A 320 2.23 12.11 -17.62
CA ALA A 320 2.60 10.96 -16.77
C ALA A 320 2.76 9.63 -17.55
N GLN A 321 2.33 9.55 -18.82
CA GLN A 321 2.62 8.41 -19.69
C GLN A 321 4.13 8.13 -19.86
N TYR A 322 5.01 9.08 -19.53
CA TYR A 322 6.46 8.84 -19.50
C TYR A 322 6.87 7.72 -18.52
N ILE A 323 6.05 7.44 -17.51
CA ILE A 323 6.30 6.36 -16.55
C ILE A 323 5.39 5.14 -16.74
N LYS A 324 4.65 5.03 -17.84
CA LYS A 324 3.74 3.91 -18.13
C LYS A 324 4.41 2.53 -18.09
N ASN A 325 5.70 2.46 -18.38
CA ASN A 325 6.48 1.24 -18.23
C ASN A 325 7.30 1.29 -16.94
N HIS A 326 6.87 0.53 -15.94
CA HIS A 326 7.48 0.45 -14.61
C HIS A 326 8.93 -0.03 -14.60
N THR A 327 9.38 -0.74 -15.65
CA THR A 327 10.75 -1.28 -15.71
C THR A 327 11.79 -0.26 -16.10
N THR A 328 11.39 0.87 -16.67
CA THR A 328 12.30 1.91 -17.17
C THR A 328 13.08 2.59 -16.05
N LYS A 329 14.28 3.07 -16.37
CA LYS A 329 15.10 3.84 -15.43
C LYS A 329 14.41 5.15 -15.00
N ILE A 330 13.61 5.76 -15.88
CA ILE A 330 12.82 6.97 -15.58
C ILE A 330 11.76 6.64 -14.53
N ALA A 331 10.95 5.61 -14.74
CA ALA A 331 9.90 5.23 -13.80
C ALA A 331 10.48 4.90 -12.42
N LYS A 332 11.59 4.16 -12.36
CA LYS A 332 12.28 3.84 -11.12
C LYS A 332 12.81 5.08 -10.40
N ALA A 333 13.42 6.01 -11.12
CA ALA A 333 13.96 7.25 -10.55
C ALA A 333 12.83 8.12 -9.97
N VAL A 334 11.74 8.30 -10.72
CA VAL A 334 10.57 9.09 -10.28
C VAL A 334 9.94 8.49 -9.01
N LYS A 335 9.80 7.17 -8.96
CA LYS A 335 9.22 6.47 -7.80
C LYS A 335 10.11 6.50 -6.56
N ALA A 336 11.42 6.66 -6.71
CA ALA A 336 12.38 6.75 -5.61
C ALA A 336 12.28 8.07 -4.84
N VAL A 337 11.80 9.15 -5.47
CA VAL A 337 11.67 10.46 -4.82
C VAL A 337 10.54 10.43 -3.80
N ALA A 338 10.81 10.82 -2.55
CA ALA A 338 9.83 10.87 -1.49
C ALA A 338 8.96 12.14 -1.59
N ALA A 339 7.65 11.99 -1.47
CA ALA A 339 6.69 13.08 -1.42
C ALA A 339 5.49 12.70 -0.56
N ASP A 340 4.85 13.69 0.08
CA ASP A 340 3.65 13.47 0.91
C ASP A 340 2.43 13.24 0.01
N HIS A 341 2.30 14.04 -1.05
CA HIS A 341 1.22 13.92 -2.02
C HIS A 341 1.77 13.79 -3.43
N ARG A 342 1.15 12.93 -4.22
CA ARG A 342 1.60 12.63 -5.58
C ARG A 342 0.46 12.74 -6.57
N PHE A 343 0.67 13.46 -7.66
CA PHE A 343 -0.31 13.65 -8.72
C PHE A 343 0.26 13.34 -10.09
N ALA A 344 -0.59 12.84 -10.97
CA ALA A 344 -0.27 12.58 -12.36
C ALA A 344 -1.20 13.41 -13.26
N LEU A 345 -0.64 14.18 -14.16
CA LEU A 345 -1.37 14.97 -15.15
C LEU A 345 -1.16 14.30 -16.50
N THR A 346 -2.23 13.87 -17.16
CA THR A 346 -2.15 13.22 -18.47
C THR A 346 -3.51 13.23 -19.14
N GLY A 347 -3.56 13.43 -20.45
CA GLY A 347 -4.80 13.23 -21.22
C GLY A 347 -5.06 11.76 -21.55
N THR A 348 -4.07 10.87 -21.38
CA THR A 348 -4.14 9.45 -21.77
C THR A 348 -3.61 8.54 -20.66
N PRO A 349 -4.37 8.33 -19.57
CA PRO A 349 -3.92 7.52 -18.45
C PRO A 349 -3.76 6.03 -18.79
N ILE A 350 -4.48 5.57 -19.81
CA ILE A 350 -4.37 4.22 -20.39
C ILE A 350 -4.41 4.35 -21.90
N GLU A 351 -3.39 3.85 -22.58
CA GLU A 351 -3.37 3.80 -24.04
C GLU A 351 -3.60 2.37 -24.55
N ASN A 352 -2.82 1.40 -24.06
CA ASN A 352 -2.80 0.06 -24.63
C ASN A 352 -3.03 -1.06 -23.62
N ARG A 353 -2.53 -0.92 -22.39
CA ARG A 353 -2.49 -2.02 -21.40
C ARG A 353 -2.82 -1.53 -20.00
N LEU A 354 -3.44 -2.41 -19.21
CA LEU A 354 -3.68 -2.14 -17.78
C LEU A 354 -2.39 -1.97 -16.97
N SER A 355 -1.29 -2.59 -17.38
CA SER A 355 0.03 -2.38 -16.78
C SER A 355 0.51 -0.93 -16.81
N GLU A 356 0.04 -0.12 -17.78
CA GLU A 356 0.35 1.30 -17.84
C GLU A 356 -0.29 2.04 -16.65
N LEU A 357 -1.57 1.74 -16.39
CA LEU A 357 -2.30 2.26 -15.22
C LEU A 357 -1.66 1.80 -13.92
N TRP A 358 -1.29 0.51 -13.81
CA TRP A 358 -0.59 -0.01 -12.64
C TRP A 358 0.68 0.79 -12.35
N SER A 359 1.48 1.09 -13.37
CA SER A 359 2.72 1.84 -13.18
C SER A 359 2.49 3.27 -12.68
N ILE A 360 1.43 3.93 -13.13
CA ILE A 360 1.05 5.27 -12.66
C ILE A 360 0.55 5.20 -11.22
N PHE A 361 -0.31 4.23 -10.87
CA PHE A 361 -0.80 4.04 -9.50
C PHE A 361 0.30 3.64 -8.52
N ASP A 362 1.30 2.87 -8.96
CA ASP A 362 2.47 2.53 -8.15
C ASP A 362 3.34 3.77 -7.84
N PHE A 363 3.30 4.81 -8.69
CA PHE A 363 3.84 6.12 -8.36
C PHE A 363 2.93 6.89 -7.40
N LEU A 364 1.63 6.99 -7.68
CA LEU A 364 0.67 7.80 -6.91
C LEU A 364 0.50 7.29 -5.49
N MET A 365 0.32 6.00 -5.35
CA MET A 365 0.00 5.30 -4.09
C MET A 365 0.71 3.94 -4.07
N PRO A 366 1.99 3.89 -3.69
CA PRO A 366 2.79 2.68 -3.73
C PRO A 366 2.12 1.51 -3.01
N GLY A 367 1.99 0.39 -3.73
CA GLY A 367 1.37 -0.84 -3.24
C GLY A 367 -0.16 -0.85 -3.19
N LEU A 368 -0.87 0.22 -3.59
CA LEU A 368 -2.33 0.24 -3.65
C LEU A 368 -2.88 -0.92 -4.50
N LEU A 369 -2.31 -1.18 -5.65
CA LEU A 369 -2.71 -2.27 -6.56
C LEU A 369 -1.90 -3.57 -6.36
N GLY A 370 -1.18 -3.70 -5.25
CA GLY A 370 -0.30 -4.83 -4.97
C GLY A 370 0.94 -4.89 -5.88
N SER A 371 1.68 -6.00 -5.84
CA SER A 371 2.82 -6.20 -6.73
C SER A 371 2.39 -6.34 -8.20
N TYR A 372 3.25 -5.94 -9.15
CA TYR A 372 2.94 -6.06 -10.58
C TYR A 372 2.58 -7.49 -10.99
N LYS A 373 3.29 -8.49 -10.47
CA LYS A 373 3.02 -9.90 -10.76
C LYS A 373 1.57 -10.27 -10.46
N ARG A 374 1.05 -9.87 -9.29
CA ARG A 374 -0.33 -10.14 -8.88
C ARG A 374 -1.36 -9.35 -9.68
N PHE A 375 -1.08 -8.07 -9.91
CA PHE A 375 -1.94 -7.24 -10.77
C PHE A 375 -2.08 -7.87 -12.16
N HIS A 376 -0.97 -8.35 -12.72
CA HIS A 376 -0.95 -9.04 -14.00
C HIS A 376 -1.77 -10.33 -13.97
N GLU A 377 -1.57 -11.19 -12.96
CA GLU A 377 -2.29 -12.46 -12.82
C GLU A 377 -3.80 -12.27 -12.55
N ARG A 378 -4.16 -11.28 -11.73
CA ARG A 378 -5.54 -11.06 -11.28
C ARG A 378 -6.39 -10.27 -12.27
N TYR A 379 -5.82 -9.31 -12.98
CA TYR A 379 -6.56 -8.38 -13.83
C TYR A 379 -6.16 -8.45 -15.30
N GLU A 380 -4.86 -8.41 -15.63
CA GLU A 380 -4.42 -8.29 -17.01
C GLU A 380 -4.61 -9.60 -17.80
N LEU A 381 -4.21 -10.74 -17.24
CA LEU A 381 -4.38 -12.05 -17.86
C LEU A 381 -5.85 -12.44 -18.11
N PRO A 382 -6.79 -12.31 -17.14
CA PRO A 382 -8.20 -12.63 -17.38
C PRO A 382 -8.83 -11.77 -18.48
N ILE A 383 -8.53 -10.46 -18.50
CA ILE A 383 -9.06 -9.54 -19.53
C ILE A 383 -8.48 -9.89 -20.91
N SER A 384 -7.18 -10.18 -20.99
CA SER A 384 -6.54 -10.57 -22.25
C SER A 384 -7.11 -11.88 -22.78
N ASN A 385 -7.35 -12.87 -21.91
CA ASN A 385 -7.93 -14.14 -22.28
C ASN A 385 -9.42 -14.01 -22.71
N ALA A 386 -10.19 -13.17 -22.03
CA ALA A 386 -11.59 -12.90 -22.41
C ALA A 386 -11.66 -12.24 -23.80
N ARG A 387 -10.79 -11.25 -24.09
CA ARG A 387 -10.72 -10.62 -25.42
C ARG A 387 -10.30 -11.62 -26.52
N ALA A 388 -9.39 -12.51 -26.22
CA ALA A 388 -8.98 -13.56 -27.17
C ALA A 388 -10.12 -14.57 -27.45
N ALA A 389 -10.96 -14.87 -26.44
CA ALA A 389 -12.11 -15.76 -26.59
C ALA A 389 -13.25 -15.11 -27.41
N ASP A 390 -13.42 -13.79 -27.29
CA ASP A 390 -14.46 -13.02 -28.02
C ASP A 390 -14.04 -12.65 -29.46
N GLY A 391 -12.83 -13.01 -29.91
CA GLY A 391 -12.34 -12.77 -31.28
C GLY A 391 -12.14 -11.28 -31.61
N SER A 392 -12.18 -10.39 -30.63
CA SER A 392 -11.88 -8.96 -30.82
C SER A 392 -10.37 -8.74 -30.77
N THR A 393 -9.75 -8.65 -31.93
CA THR A 393 -8.42 -8.07 -32.07
C THR A 393 -8.48 -6.58 -31.74
N ALA A 394 -7.60 -6.13 -30.84
CA ALA A 394 -7.41 -4.72 -30.50
C ALA A 394 -6.92 -3.89 -31.67
#